data_1243ecc0a9123e1c5de142566dc81665
#
_entry.id   1243ecc0a9123e1c5de142566dc81665
#
_cell.length_a   1.000
_cell.length_b   1.000
_cell.length_c   1.000
_cell.angle_alpha   90.00
_cell.angle_beta   90.00
_cell.angle_gamma   90.00
#
_symmetry.space_group_name_H-M   'P 1'
#
loop_
_entity.id
_entity.type
_entity.pdbx_description
1 polymer ?
#
loop_
_entity_poly.entity_id
_entity_poly.type
_entity_poly.pdbx_seq_one_letter_code
_entity_poly.pdbx_strand_id
1 'polypeptide(L)'
;MKLLGNKILVKILKEYISNENFIWLLKNVINSFSSEKDTSVGLPLGNLTSQLLVNIYMNKFDQFVKHKLKVKCYMRYADDFIILADDKKWLEEQITLVREFLHRELKLELHPDKIFIKTVSSGVDFLGMVNFPDHRILRTKTKKRMFKKIDNKYHDWRNGLIAEKSLNQSWKSYLGMLKHCNGYGMVKKIEGI
;
A
#
# COMPACT_ATOMS: atom_id res chain seq x y z
N MET A 1 -1.97 0.80 -9.52
CA MET A 1 -1.32 -0.36 -10.18
C MET A 1 -2.23 -0.83 -11.30
N LYS A 2 -1.71 -1.05 -12.51
CA LYS A 2 -2.43 -1.81 -13.53
C LYS A 2 -2.67 -3.22 -12.97
N LEU A 3 -3.83 -3.76 -13.26
CA LEU A 3 -4.35 -5.02 -12.74
C LEU A 3 -3.34 -6.18 -12.89
N LEU A 4 -3.21 -7.00 -11.86
CA LEU A 4 -2.34 -8.18 -11.84
C LEU A 4 -2.75 -9.18 -12.93
N GLY A 5 -1.78 -9.68 -13.69
CA GLY A 5 -2.02 -10.69 -14.71
C GLY A 5 -2.30 -12.06 -14.06
N ASN A 6 -3.55 -12.53 -14.12
CA ASN A 6 -3.96 -13.82 -13.53
C ASN A 6 -3.08 -14.99 -14.00
N LYS A 7 -2.68 -15.00 -15.28
CA LYS A 7 -1.79 -16.04 -15.85
C LYS A 7 -0.42 -16.07 -15.17
N ILE A 8 0.16 -14.90 -14.87
CA ILE A 8 1.48 -14.81 -14.21
C ILE A 8 1.35 -15.25 -12.75
N LEU A 9 0.28 -14.82 -12.05
CA LEU A 9 0.02 -15.24 -10.70
C LEU A 9 -0.08 -16.77 -10.58
N VAL A 10 -0.85 -17.40 -11.45
CA VAL A 10 -0.97 -18.87 -11.49
C VAL A 10 0.38 -19.53 -11.79
N LYS A 11 1.21 -18.96 -12.69
CA LYS A 11 2.55 -19.46 -12.96
C LYS A 11 3.42 -19.42 -11.70
N ILE A 12 3.40 -18.29 -10.97
CA ILE A 12 4.13 -18.13 -9.72
C ILE A 12 3.65 -19.15 -8.67
N LEU A 13 2.34 -19.34 -8.51
CA LEU A 13 1.78 -20.31 -7.56
C LEU A 13 2.22 -21.73 -7.86
N LYS A 14 2.30 -22.13 -9.14
CA LYS A 14 2.78 -23.47 -9.56
C LYS A 14 4.25 -23.73 -9.24
N GLU A 15 5.07 -22.70 -9.04
CA GLU A 15 6.46 -22.88 -8.59
C GLU A 15 6.55 -23.34 -7.12
N TYR A 16 5.52 -23.08 -6.31
CA TYR A 16 5.49 -23.41 -4.88
C TYR A 16 4.53 -24.55 -4.55
N ILE A 17 3.56 -24.83 -5.42
CA ILE A 17 2.46 -25.78 -5.16
C ILE A 17 2.43 -26.80 -6.28
N SER A 18 2.71 -28.07 -5.93
CA SER A 18 2.71 -29.19 -6.88
C SER A 18 1.32 -29.84 -7.04
N ASN A 19 0.39 -29.63 -6.09
CA ASN A 19 -0.92 -30.25 -6.10
C ASN A 19 -1.85 -29.56 -7.10
N GLU A 20 -2.18 -30.23 -8.20
CA GLU A 20 -3.01 -29.68 -9.27
C GLU A 20 -4.46 -29.39 -8.84
N ASN A 21 -5.03 -30.15 -7.90
CA ASN A 21 -6.38 -29.89 -7.36
C ASN A 21 -6.39 -28.58 -6.58
N PHE A 22 -5.35 -28.32 -5.81
CA PHE A 22 -5.21 -27.06 -5.07
C PHE A 22 -4.98 -25.88 -6.03
N ILE A 23 -4.17 -26.04 -7.07
CA ILE A 23 -4.00 -25.04 -8.14
C ILE A 23 -5.31 -24.76 -8.85
N TRP A 24 -6.12 -25.80 -9.14
CA TRP A 24 -7.43 -25.63 -9.74
C TRP A 24 -8.36 -24.79 -8.84
N LEU A 25 -8.39 -25.07 -7.53
CA LEU A 25 -9.16 -24.30 -6.56
C LEU A 25 -8.72 -22.81 -6.55
N LEU A 26 -7.42 -22.56 -6.49
CA LEU A 26 -6.87 -21.20 -6.52
C LEU A 26 -7.21 -20.47 -7.82
N LYS A 27 -7.19 -21.14 -8.98
CA LYS A 27 -7.62 -20.56 -10.25
C LYS A 27 -9.10 -20.13 -10.20
N ASN A 28 -9.97 -20.96 -9.62
CA ASN A 28 -11.40 -20.63 -9.48
C ASN A 28 -11.56 -19.39 -8.59
N VAL A 29 -10.83 -19.31 -7.47
CA VAL A 29 -10.82 -18.13 -6.60
C VAL A 29 -10.32 -16.89 -7.36
N ILE A 30 -9.20 -16.99 -8.06
CA ILE A 30 -8.63 -15.88 -8.85
C ILE A 30 -9.60 -15.41 -9.93
N ASN A 31 -10.23 -16.34 -10.65
CA ASN A 31 -11.14 -16.03 -11.74
C ASN A 31 -12.52 -15.50 -11.26
N SER A 32 -12.94 -15.84 -10.03
CA SER A 32 -14.19 -15.30 -9.47
C SER A 32 -14.12 -13.79 -9.22
N PHE A 33 -12.92 -13.21 -9.29
CA PHE A 33 -12.66 -11.80 -9.07
C PHE A 33 -12.45 -10.99 -10.36
N SER A 34 -12.59 -11.62 -11.53
CA SER A 34 -12.50 -10.91 -12.81
C SER A 34 -13.65 -9.91 -12.96
N SER A 35 -13.36 -8.68 -13.37
CA SER A 35 -14.41 -7.73 -13.75
C SER A 35 -15.06 -8.16 -15.06
N GLU A 36 -16.37 -7.91 -15.23
CA GLU A 36 -17.15 -8.28 -16.42
C GLU A 36 -16.58 -7.83 -17.78
N LYS A 37 -15.63 -6.90 -17.77
CA LYS A 37 -15.02 -6.33 -18.99
C LYS A 37 -13.70 -6.94 -19.40
N ASP A 38 -12.96 -7.62 -18.49
CA ASP A 38 -11.68 -8.24 -18.82
C ASP A 38 -11.37 -9.38 -17.85
N THR A 39 -11.63 -10.60 -18.29
CA THR A 39 -11.53 -11.83 -17.49
C THR A 39 -10.09 -12.24 -17.14
N SER A 40 -9.08 -11.55 -17.69
CA SER A 40 -7.67 -11.91 -17.54
C SER A 40 -6.90 -11.09 -16.50
N VAL A 41 -7.52 -10.04 -15.95
CA VAL A 41 -6.78 -9.01 -15.15
C VAL A 41 -7.63 -8.50 -14.00
N GLY A 42 -7.10 -8.60 -12.79
CA GLY A 42 -7.65 -7.94 -11.59
C GLY A 42 -7.80 -8.84 -10.38
N LEU A 43 -7.53 -8.25 -9.22
CA LEU A 43 -7.92 -8.79 -7.93
C LEU A 43 -8.83 -7.77 -7.24
N PRO A 44 -9.89 -8.18 -6.52
CA PRO A 44 -10.78 -7.25 -5.84
C PRO A 44 -10.02 -6.49 -4.75
N LEU A 45 -10.25 -5.21 -4.68
CA LEU A 45 -9.72 -4.37 -3.62
C LEU A 45 -10.49 -4.68 -2.31
N GLY A 46 -9.74 -4.88 -1.22
CA GLY A 46 -10.31 -4.99 0.12
C GLY A 46 -10.44 -6.39 0.70
N ASN A 47 -10.24 -7.46 -0.07
CA ASN A 47 -10.26 -8.83 0.45
C ASN A 47 -8.90 -9.28 0.96
N LEU A 48 -8.88 -10.06 2.03
CA LEU A 48 -7.66 -10.64 2.61
C LEU A 48 -6.91 -11.54 1.61
N THR A 49 -7.65 -12.35 0.84
CA THR A 49 -7.10 -13.20 -0.23
C THR A 49 -6.39 -12.37 -1.30
N SER A 50 -6.93 -11.22 -1.66
CA SER A 50 -6.30 -10.33 -2.63
C SER A 50 -4.98 -9.76 -2.12
N GLN A 51 -4.91 -9.38 -0.83
CA GLN A 51 -3.66 -8.91 -0.22
C GLN A 51 -2.59 -10.01 -0.22
N LEU A 52 -2.98 -11.24 0.13
CA LEU A 52 -2.08 -12.40 0.09
C LEU A 52 -1.57 -12.65 -1.33
N LEU A 53 -2.45 -12.68 -2.33
CA LEU A 53 -2.10 -12.94 -3.72
C LEU A 53 -1.21 -11.82 -4.31
N VAL A 54 -1.47 -10.54 -3.95
CA VAL A 54 -0.58 -9.42 -4.30
C VAL A 54 0.82 -9.63 -3.70
N ASN A 55 0.91 -10.05 -2.44
CA ASN A 55 2.20 -10.28 -1.79
C ASN A 55 2.96 -11.46 -2.43
N ILE A 56 2.27 -12.55 -2.78
CA ILE A 56 2.88 -13.67 -3.51
C ILE A 56 3.39 -13.21 -4.87
N TYR A 57 2.59 -12.43 -5.61
CA TYR A 57 2.97 -11.89 -6.91
C TYR A 57 4.19 -11.00 -6.82
N MET A 58 4.19 -10.06 -5.89
CA MET A 58 5.25 -9.08 -5.68
C MET A 58 6.50 -9.67 -5.00
N ASN A 59 6.42 -10.89 -4.43
CA ASN A 59 7.60 -11.57 -3.90
C ASN A 59 8.70 -11.75 -4.94
N LYS A 60 8.36 -11.98 -6.22
CA LYS A 60 9.35 -12.02 -7.31
C LYS A 60 10.13 -10.69 -7.41
N PHE A 61 9.45 -9.58 -7.24
CA PHE A 61 10.07 -8.26 -7.20
C PHE A 61 10.94 -8.08 -5.96
N ASP A 62 10.47 -8.53 -4.78
CA ASP A 62 11.26 -8.49 -3.54
C ASP A 62 12.58 -9.28 -3.69
N GLN A 63 12.52 -10.48 -4.28
CA GLN A 63 13.70 -11.30 -4.57
C GLN A 63 14.66 -10.60 -5.54
N PHE A 64 14.14 -9.96 -6.60
CA PHE A 64 14.93 -9.18 -7.52
C PHE A 64 15.64 -8.02 -6.83
N VAL A 65 14.93 -7.22 -6.05
CA VAL A 65 15.49 -6.08 -5.32
C VAL A 65 16.57 -6.51 -4.33
N LYS A 66 16.30 -7.58 -3.57
CA LYS A 66 17.22 -8.04 -2.52
C LYS A 66 18.43 -8.80 -3.06
N HIS A 67 18.25 -9.65 -4.05
CA HIS A 67 19.31 -10.57 -4.49
C HIS A 67 20.00 -10.15 -5.79
N LYS A 68 19.33 -9.44 -6.69
CA LYS A 68 19.94 -8.95 -7.94
C LYS A 68 20.44 -7.52 -7.79
N LEU A 69 19.60 -6.60 -7.33
CA LEU A 69 20.01 -5.21 -7.10
C LEU A 69 20.80 -5.05 -5.79
N LYS A 70 20.74 -6.03 -4.87
CA LYS A 70 21.43 -6.05 -3.56
C LYS A 70 21.13 -4.81 -2.71
N VAL A 71 19.91 -4.30 -2.80
CA VAL A 71 19.47 -3.14 -2.04
C VAL A 71 19.48 -3.45 -0.53
N LYS A 72 20.20 -2.67 0.25
CA LYS A 72 20.27 -2.83 1.72
C LYS A 72 18.97 -2.38 2.39
N CYS A 73 18.52 -1.18 2.09
CA CYS A 73 17.36 -0.55 2.71
C CYS A 73 16.19 -0.52 1.72
N TYR A 74 15.29 -1.47 1.86
CA TYR A 74 14.12 -1.67 1.02
C TYR A 74 12.89 -1.96 1.88
N MET A 75 11.79 -1.29 1.59
CA MET A 75 10.48 -1.53 2.19
C MET A 75 9.41 -1.57 1.10
N ARG A 76 8.45 -2.48 1.25
CA ARG A 76 7.27 -2.56 0.38
C ARG A 76 6.00 -2.81 1.20
N TYR A 77 4.95 -2.16 0.80
CA TYR A 77 3.60 -2.42 1.26
C TYR A 77 2.67 -2.50 0.06
N ALA A 78 2.16 -3.69 -0.22
CA ALA A 78 1.40 -4.00 -1.44
C ALA A 78 2.18 -3.61 -2.72
N ASP A 79 1.76 -2.58 -3.43
CA ASP A 79 2.37 -2.03 -4.64
C ASP A 79 3.24 -0.78 -4.40
N ASP A 80 3.18 -0.20 -3.22
CA ASP A 80 4.04 0.92 -2.85
C ASP A 80 5.38 0.41 -2.28
N PHE A 81 6.50 0.95 -2.74
CA PHE A 81 7.81 0.58 -2.21
C PHE A 81 8.77 1.77 -2.14
N ILE A 82 9.76 1.63 -1.28
CA ILE A 82 10.84 2.60 -1.07
C ILE A 82 12.18 1.89 -1.10
N ILE A 83 13.14 2.52 -1.76
CA ILE A 83 14.55 2.17 -1.75
C ILE A 83 15.31 3.36 -1.17
N LEU A 84 16.18 3.13 -0.18
CA LEU A 84 17.05 4.15 0.38
C LEU A 84 18.50 3.82 0.02
N ALA A 85 19.23 4.83 -0.45
CA ALA A 85 20.66 4.76 -0.71
C ALA A 85 21.27 6.16 -0.57
N ASP A 86 22.59 6.21 -0.40
CA ASP A 86 23.34 7.45 -0.25
C ASP A 86 23.65 8.11 -1.60
N ASP A 87 23.68 7.33 -2.69
CA ASP A 87 23.99 7.80 -4.03
C ASP A 87 22.72 7.99 -4.87
N LYS A 88 22.48 9.23 -5.28
CA LYS A 88 21.36 9.61 -6.14
C LYS A 88 21.48 9.02 -7.55
N LYS A 89 22.70 9.03 -8.13
CA LYS A 89 22.92 8.50 -9.50
C LYS A 89 22.62 7.00 -9.55
N TRP A 90 23.09 6.28 -8.55
CA TRP A 90 22.78 4.87 -8.38
C TRP A 90 21.27 4.63 -8.31
N LEU A 91 20.51 5.46 -7.54
CA LEU A 91 19.04 5.35 -7.49
C LEU A 91 18.37 5.59 -8.85
N GLU A 92 18.88 6.55 -9.65
CA GLU A 92 18.38 6.83 -11.00
C GLU A 92 18.58 5.61 -11.93
N GLU A 93 19.71 4.95 -11.84
CA GLU A 93 19.99 3.70 -12.58
C GLU A 93 19.03 2.57 -12.16
N GLN A 94 18.78 2.44 -10.84
CA GLN A 94 17.85 1.40 -10.35
C GLN A 94 16.43 1.58 -10.89
N ILE A 95 15.96 2.80 -11.15
CA ILE A 95 14.63 3.03 -11.73
C ILE A 95 14.50 2.32 -13.08
N THR A 96 15.53 2.39 -13.93
CA THR A 96 15.52 1.72 -15.23
C THR A 96 15.47 0.20 -15.07
N LEU A 97 16.33 -0.37 -14.23
CA LEU A 97 16.37 -1.82 -13.97
C LEU A 97 15.06 -2.34 -13.36
N VAL A 98 14.49 -1.60 -12.42
CA VAL A 98 13.19 -1.92 -11.82
C VAL A 98 12.07 -1.87 -12.86
N ARG A 99 12.04 -0.86 -13.72
CA ARG A 99 11.04 -0.73 -14.79
C ARG A 99 11.11 -1.91 -15.75
N GLU A 100 12.30 -2.27 -16.20
CA GLU A 100 12.51 -3.40 -17.10
C GLU A 100 12.07 -4.73 -16.46
N PHE A 101 12.45 -4.97 -15.20
CA PHE A 101 12.04 -6.16 -14.48
C PHE A 101 10.52 -6.25 -14.34
N LEU A 102 9.87 -5.20 -13.86
CA LEU A 102 8.42 -5.17 -13.66
C LEU A 102 7.68 -5.40 -14.98
N HIS A 103 8.13 -4.75 -16.05
CA HIS A 103 7.52 -4.92 -17.37
C HIS A 103 7.72 -6.34 -17.93
N ARG A 104 8.94 -6.85 -17.89
CA ARG A 104 9.29 -8.13 -18.51
C ARG A 104 8.73 -9.32 -17.74
N GLU A 105 8.94 -9.35 -16.42
CA GLU A 105 8.62 -10.53 -15.59
C GLU A 105 7.20 -10.49 -15.01
N LEU A 106 6.73 -9.31 -14.66
CA LEU A 106 5.46 -9.16 -13.97
C LEU A 106 4.37 -8.44 -14.79
N LYS A 107 4.69 -7.97 -16.02
CA LYS A 107 3.76 -7.19 -16.84
C LYS A 107 3.14 -6.00 -16.09
N LEU A 108 3.92 -5.43 -15.17
CA LEU A 108 3.56 -4.24 -14.40
C LEU A 108 4.32 -3.03 -14.92
N GLU A 109 3.74 -1.85 -14.74
CA GLU A 109 4.38 -0.58 -15.12
C GLU A 109 4.48 0.33 -13.90
N LEU A 110 5.62 1.00 -13.78
CA LEU A 110 5.78 2.10 -12.86
C LEU A 110 4.97 3.31 -13.35
N HIS A 111 4.12 3.85 -12.46
CA HIS A 111 3.36 5.06 -12.80
C HIS A 111 4.32 6.25 -12.86
N PRO A 112 4.46 6.96 -14.01
CA PRO A 112 5.49 7.99 -14.19
C PRO A 112 5.40 9.11 -13.15
N ASP A 113 4.17 9.57 -12.83
CA ASP A 113 3.95 10.67 -11.88
C ASP A 113 4.11 10.27 -10.40
N LYS A 114 4.39 8.99 -10.12
CA LYS A 114 4.58 8.50 -8.75
C LYS A 114 6.01 8.07 -8.44
N ILE A 115 6.92 8.25 -9.39
CA ILE A 115 8.34 8.00 -9.18
C ILE A 115 9.01 9.29 -8.78
N PHE A 116 9.66 9.31 -7.63
CA PHE A 116 10.42 10.47 -7.20
C PHE A 116 11.63 10.05 -6.37
N ILE A 117 12.72 10.80 -6.50
CA ILE A 117 13.90 10.71 -5.64
C ILE A 117 13.90 11.95 -4.77
N LYS A 118 14.00 11.76 -3.46
CA LYS A 118 14.03 12.83 -2.46
C LYS A 118 15.04 12.50 -1.39
N THR A 119 15.58 13.53 -0.74
CA THR A 119 16.35 13.36 0.50
C THR A 119 15.40 12.99 1.65
N VAL A 120 15.84 12.18 2.58
CA VAL A 120 15.04 11.81 3.75
C VAL A 120 14.70 13.04 4.59
N SER A 121 15.61 14.01 4.65
CA SER A 121 15.41 15.30 5.34
C SER A 121 14.29 16.15 4.76
N SER A 122 13.94 16.00 3.47
CA SER A 122 12.80 16.68 2.86
C SER A 122 11.45 16.01 3.16
N GLY A 123 11.46 14.87 3.82
CA GLY A 123 10.28 14.09 4.18
C GLY A 123 9.84 13.13 3.07
N VAL A 124 9.79 11.84 3.40
CA VAL A 124 9.37 10.76 2.50
C VAL A 124 7.94 10.36 2.82
N ASP A 125 7.05 10.56 1.85
CA ASP A 125 5.63 10.18 1.98
C ASP A 125 5.46 8.69 1.76
N PHE A 126 5.02 7.96 2.81
CA PHE A 126 4.76 6.54 2.76
C PHE A 126 3.63 6.14 3.72
N LEU A 127 2.68 5.36 3.25
CA LEU A 127 1.54 4.85 4.02
C LEU A 127 0.72 5.93 4.74
N GLY A 128 0.57 7.10 4.12
CA GLY A 128 -0.22 8.19 4.68
C GLY A 128 0.49 9.05 5.71
N MET A 129 1.77 8.78 5.93
CA MET A 129 2.66 9.56 6.79
C MET A 129 3.81 10.16 5.98
N VAL A 130 4.32 11.31 6.41
CA VAL A 130 5.57 11.87 5.91
C VAL A 130 6.64 11.58 6.96
N ASN A 131 7.67 10.82 6.54
CA ASN A 131 8.73 10.33 7.39
C ASN A 131 9.98 11.21 7.22
N PHE A 132 10.49 11.74 8.32
CA PHE A 132 11.74 12.47 8.43
C PHE A 132 12.77 11.61 9.19
N PRO A 133 14.04 11.99 9.27
CA PRO A 133 15.05 11.23 10.01
C PRO A 133 14.66 10.96 11.47
N ASP A 134 14.14 11.98 12.18
CA ASP A 134 13.93 11.94 13.63
C ASP A 134 12.44 11.81 14.04
N HIS A 135 11.52 12.06 13.10
CA HIS A 135 10.08 12.05 13.40
C HIS A 135 9.25 11.74 12.17
N ARG A 136 7.97 11.51 12.39
CA ARG A 136 6.97 11.38 11.32
C ARG A 136 5.75 12.22 11.63
N ILE A 137 5.11 12.71 10.59
CA ILE A 137 3.88 13.48 10.68
C ILE A 137 2.80 12.89 9.78
N LEU A 138 1.55 13.17 10.10
CA LEU A 138 0.45 12.75 9.25
C LEU A 138 0.42 13.56 7.94
N ARG A 139 0.29 12.89 6.80
CA ARG A 139 0.14 13.55 5.48
C ARG A 139 -0.99 14.56 5.52
N THR A 140 -0.81 15.77 4.97
CA THR A 140 -1.81 16.85 4.97
C THR A 140 -3.18 16.40 4.44
N LYS A 141 -3.22 15.63 3.36
CA LYS A 141 -4.46 15.09 2.79
C LYS A 141 -5.16 14.12 3.77
N THR A 142 -4.40 13.26 4.44
CA THR A 142 -4.90 12.32 5.45
C THR A 142 -5.44 13.07 6.67
N LYS A 143 -4.70 14.09 7.13
CA LYS A 143 -5.11 14.97 8.24
C LYS A 143 -6.43 15.69 7.92
N LYS A 144 -6.55 16.33 6.75
CA LYS A 144 -7.80 17.01 6.34
C LYS A 144 -8.99 16.05 6.29
N ARG A 145 -8.78 14.85 5.72
CA ARG A 145 -9.83 13.82 5.64
C ARG A 145 -10.23 13.29 7.02
N MET A 146 -9.29 13.14 7.93
CA MET A 146 -9.54 12.71 9.31
C MET A 146 -10.45 13.72 10.03
N PHE A 147 -10.08 15.00 10.04
CA PHE A 147 -10.90 16.04 10.71
C PHE A 147 -12.29 16.12 10.09
N LYS A 148 -12.40 16.18 8.77
CA LYS A 148 -13.71 16.17 8.09
C LYS A 148 -14.60 14.99 8.50
N LYS A 149 -14.01 13.79 8.67
CA LYS A 149 -14.77 12.61 9.10
C LYS A 149 -15.18 12.69 10.56
N ILE A 150 -14.34 13.24 11.44
CA ILE A 150 -14.67 13.47 12.85
C ILE A 150 -15.80 14.46 12.95
N ASP A 151 -15.70 15.62 12.28
CA ASP A 151 -16.73 16.67 12.29
C ASP A 151 -18.09 16.13 11.80
N ASN A 152 -18.11 15.42 10.66
CA ASN A 152 -19.32 14.81 10.14
C ASN A 152 -19.95 13.84 11.16
N LYS A 153 -19.16 12.95 11.78
CA LYS A 153 -19.66 12.02 12.78
C LYS A 153 -20.16 12.71 14.05
N TYR A 154 -19.53 13.80 14.44
CA TYR A 154 -19.98 14.61 15.57
C TYR A 154 -21.33 15.25 15.27
N HIS A 155 -21.53 15.81 14.07
CA HIS A 155 -22.82 16.33 13.62
C HIS A 155 -23.90 15.26 13.55
N ASP A 156 -23.58 14.08 12.97
CA ASP A 156 -24.51 12.96 12.90
C ASP A 156 -24.95 12.48 14.31
N TRP A 157 -24.04 12.44 15.26
CA TRP A 157 -24.35 12.11 16.65
C TRP A 157 -25.26 13.17 17.30
N ARG A 158 -24.94 14.46 17.14
CA ARG A 158 -25.77 15.55 17.66
C ARG A 158 -27.20 15.55 17.12
N ASN A 159 -27.35 15.13 15.87
CA ASN A 159 -28.64 15.00 15.21
C ASN A 159 -29.36 13.66 15.50
N GLY A 160 -28.82 12.82 16.38
CA GLY A 160 -29.38 11.51 16.72
C GLY A 160 -29.28 10.44 15.62
N LEU A 161 -28.53 10.70 14.56
CA LEU A 161 -28.38 9.79 13.40
C LEU A 161 -27.46 8.59 13.70
N ILE A 162 -26.54 8.72 14.64
CA ILE A 162 -25.63 7.65 15.08
C ILE A 162 -25.54 7.59 16.60
N ALA A 163 -25.29 6.38 17.12
CA ALA A 163 -25.06 6.19 18.55
C ALA A 163 -23.68 6.76 18.96
N GLU A 164 -23.57 7.25 20.19
CA GLU A 164 -22.33 7.74 20.80
C GLU A 164 -21.18 6.72 20.70
N LYS A 165 -21.50 5.44 20.84
CA LYS A 165 -20.54 4.34 20.68
C LYS A 165 -19.83 4.40 19.31
N SER A 166 -20.54 4.75 18.23
CA SER A 166 -19.97 4.86 16.88
C SER A 166 -19.00 6.05 16.75
N LEU A 167 -19.33 7.18 17.37
CA LEU A 167 -18.47 8.34 17.46
C LEU A 167 -17.17 8.00 18.23
N ASN A 168 -17.32 7.43 19.43
CA ASN A 168 -16.22 7.03 20.30
C ASN A 168 -15.28 6.00 19.66
N GLN A 169 -15.81 5.04 18.92
CA GLN A 169 -14.98 4.08 18.14
C GLN A 169 -14.12 4.80 17.11
N SER A 170 -14.67 5.78 16.40
CA SER A 170 -13.93 6.55 15.41
C SER A 170 -12.85 7.41 16.04
N TRP A 171 -13.13 8.06 17.16
CA TRP A 171 -12.15 8.82 17.92
C TRP A 171 -11.00 7.95 18.38
N LYS A 172 -11.28 6.82 19.04
CA LYS A 172 -10.26 5.88 19.51
C LYS A 172 -9.39 5.37 18.35
N SER A 173 -9.98 5.10 17.18
CA SER A 173 -9.24 4.69 15.99
C SER A 173 -8.26 5.78 15.51
N TYR A 174 -8.70 7.04 15.44
CA TYR A 174 -7.83 8.15 15.06
C TYR A 174 -6.77 8.48 16.09
N LEU A 175 -7.11 8.45 17.38
CA LEU A 175 -6.13 8.62 18.46
C LEU A 175 -5.07 7.52 18.42
N GLY A 176 -5.46 6.26 18.14
CA GLY A 176 -4.54 5.16 17.92
C GLY A 176 -3.57 5.43 16.76
N MET A 177 -4.08 5.93 15.63
CA MET A 177 -3.25 6.30 14.48
C MET A 177 -2.27 7.45 14.82
N LEU A 178 -2.71 8.46 15.56
CA LEU A 178 -1.90 9.62 15.95
C LEU A 178 -0.76 9.27 16.91
N LYS A 179 -0.86 8.16 17.67
CA LYS A 179 0.24 7.66 18.51
C LYS A 179 1.48 7.25 17.71
N HIS A 180 1.33 6.97 16.42
CA HIS A 180 2.43 6.58 15.54
C HIS A 180 3.12 7.75 14.85
N CYS A 181 2.76 8.99 15.16
CA CYS A 181 3.36 10.19 14.56
C CYS A 181 3.41 11.35 15.57
N ASN A 182 4.07 12.45 15.21
CA ASN A 182 4.03 13.69 16.00
C ASN A 182 2.62 14.31 15.86
N GLY A 183 1.68 13.77 16.63
CA GLY A 183 0.25 14.09 16.59
C GLY A 183 -0.29 14.89 17.76
N TYR A 184 0.56 15.28 18.73
CA TYR A 184 0.11 15.90 19.99
C TYR A 184 -0.86 17.07 19.81
N GLY A 185 -0.55 18.02 18.94
CA GLY A 185 -1.44 19.16 18.66
C GLY A 185 -2.77 18.76 17.96
N MET A 186 -2.80 17.59 17.29
CA MET A 186 -4.02 17.06 16.68
C MET A 186 -4.88 16.33 17.73
N VAL A 187 -4.24 15.63 18.66
CA VAL A 187 -4.93 14.98 19.80
C VAL A 187 -5.68 16.02 20.61
N LYS A 188 -5.02 17.12 21.03
CA LYS A 188 -5.68 18.21 21.75
C LYS A 188 -6.87 18.80 20.99
N LYS A 189 -6.79 18.91 19.65
CA LYS A 189 -7.92 19.40 18.85
C LYS A 189 -9.10 18.42 18.83
N ILE A 190 -8.84 17.11 18.83
CA ILE A 190 -9.90 16.09 18.86
C ILE A 190 -10.55 16.02 20.25
N GLU A 191 -9.77 16.17 21.33
CA GLU A 191 -10.26 16.13 22.71
C GLU A 191 -11.00 17.41 23.11
N GLY A 192 -10.85 18.49 22.37
CA GLY A 192 -11.54 19.78 22.59
C GLY A 192 -12.82 19.99 21.77
N ILE A 193 -13.23 18.97 21.00
CA ILE A 193 -14.51 18.91 20.28
C ILE A 193 -15.52 18.16 21.12
#